data_988f930a22ceb9f1356ed38754b4cf0b
#
_entry.id   988f930a22ceb9f1356ed38754b4cf0b
#
_cell.length_a   1.000
_cell.length_b   1.000
_cell.length_c   1.000
_cell.angle_alpha   90.00
_cell.angle_beta   90.00
_cell.angle_gamma   90.00
#
_symmetry.space_group_name_H-M   'P 1'
#
loop_
_entity.id
_entity.type
_entity.pdbx_description
1 polymer ?
#
loop_
_entity_poly.entity_id
_entity_poly.type
_entity_poly.pdbx_seq_one_letter_code
_entity_poly.pdbx_strand_id
1 'polypeptide(L)'
;MGKIIFYGATSLDGYLATRNDQIDWLTGLTGLPKNIGAEVLGNMTTAILGRTTYDYLQTTAPDRPLNPFNLEIISYVLTHRPLPSRHNVAFSDADVIDLAQELQIRGIVWIVGGGAILTSLLAADLVDELYLQIAPTLLGDGKRLFGNLASAQQFNLQATHQYGPLAELVFTRH
;
A
#
# COMPACT_ATOMS: atom_id res chain seq x y z
N MET A 1 9.94 -8.69 -16.45
CA MET A 1 8.52 -8.74 -16.10
C MET A 1 8.32 -7.86 -14.87
N GLY A 2 7.24 -7.12 -14.84
CA GLY A 2 6.95 -6.27 -13.69
C GLY A 2 6.55 -7.08 -12.46
N LYS A 3 6.45 -6.38 -11.34
CA LYS A 3 6.10 -6.97 -10.04
C LYS A 3 4.91 -6.23 -9.43
N ILE A 4 4.15 -6.92 -8.59
CA ILE A 4 3.13 -6.33 -7.74
C ILE A 4 3.66 -6.35 -6.31
N ILE A 5 3.85 -5.17 -5.73
CA ILE A 5 4.52 -4.97 -4.45
C ILE A 5 3.58 -4.23 -3.50
N PHE A 6 3.42 -4.76 -2.30
CA PHE A 6 2.86 -4.00 -1.19
C PHE A 6 4.00 -3.26 -0.46
N TYR A 7 3.86 -1.96 -0.29
CA TYR A 7 4.70 -1.14 0.56
C TYR A 7 3.81 -0.28 1.46
N GLY A 8 3.86 -0.53 2.76
CA GLY A 8 3.02 0.19 3.70
C GLY A 8 3.25 -0.21 5.15
N ALA A 9 2.59 0.52 6.04
CA ALA A 9 2.71 0.36 7.47
C ALA A 9 1.45 -0.25 8.10
N THR A 10 1.65 -0.94 9.20
CA THR A 10 0.60 -1.48 10.05
C THR A 10 0.89 -1.19 11.51
N SER A 11 -0.14 -1.18 12.35
CA SER A 11 0.04 -1.25 13.80
C SER A 11 0.65 -2.61 14.20
N LEU A 12 1.16 -2.70 15.43
CA LEU A 12 1.75 -3.94 15.96
C LEU A 12 0.75 -5.11 15.96
N ASP A 13 -0.53 -4.82 16.09
CA ASP A 13 -1.64 -5.79 16.08
C ASP A 13 -2.35 -5.91 14.72
N GLY A 14 -1.76 -5.37 13.64
CA GLY A 14 -2.13 -5.67 12.25
C GLY A 14 -3.22 -4.79 11.64
N TYR A 15 -3.39 -3.55 12.11
CA TYR A 15 -4.36 -2.62 11.55
C TYR A 15 -3.71 -1.55 10.68
N LEU A 16 -4.35 -1.21 9.55
CA LEU A 16 -3.96 -0.10 8.68
C LEU A 16 -4.40 1.27 9.22
N ALA A 17 -5.54 1.30 9.87
CA ALA A 17 -6.16 2.51 10.37
C ALA A 17 -7.13 2.18 11.52
N THR A 18 -7.53 3.20 12.26
CA THR A 18 -8.64 3.10 13.22
C THR A 18 -9.96 2.80 12.48
N ARG A 19 -11.04 2.54 13.22
CA ARG A 19 -12.39 2.37 12.63
C ARG A 19 -12.85 3.55 11.78
N ASN A 20 -12.39 4.75 12.11
CA ASN A 20 -12.73 6.01 11.45
C ASN A 20 -11.68 6.42 10.40
N ASP A 21 -10.90 5.47 9.89
CA ASP A 21 -9.88 5.66 8.86
C ASP A 21 -8.73 6.63 9.26
N GLN A 22 -8.50 6.85 10.57
CA GLN A 22 -7.43 7.71 11.06
C GLN A 22 -6.11 6.94 11.18
N ILE A 23 -5.01 7.62 10.85
CA ILE A 23 -3.63 7.09 10.92
C ILE A 23 -2.70 7.98 11.76
N ASP A 24 -3.24 8.75 12.69
CA ASP A 24 -2.45 9.68 13.54
C ASP A 24 -1.39 8.96 14.36
N TRP A 25 -1.66 7.71 14.74
CA TRP A 25 -0.72 6.82 15.41
C TRP A 25 0.55 6.54 14.57
N LEU A 26 0.46 6.65 13.25
CA LEU A 26 1.58 6.47 12.32
C LEU A 26 2.21 7.82 11.96
N THR A 27 1.40 8.80 11.59
CA THR A 27 1.89 10.13 11.16
C THR A 27 2.50 10.93 12.30
N GLY A 28 2.14 10.62 13.55
CA GLY A 28 2.74 11.21 14.75
C GLY A 28 4.09 10.63 15.16
N LEU A 29 4.58 9.58 14.50
CA LEU A 29 5.89 9.01 14.79
C LEU A 29 7.01 9.98 14.43
N THR A 30 8.01 10.08 15.29
CA THR A 30 9.21 10.91 15.10
C THR A 30 10.45 10.04 14.93
N GLY A 31 11.53 10.62 14.41
CA GLY A 31 12.79 9.90 14.21
C GLY A 31 12.84 9.02 12.96
N LEU A 32 11.89 9.18 12.04
CA LEU A 32 11.92 8.49 10.76
C LEU A 32 12.90 9.15 9.79
N PRO A 33 13.73 8.39 9.07
CA PRO A 33 14.58 8.91 8.00
C PRO A 33 13.72 9.55 6.88
N LYS A 34 14.17 10.69 6.35
CA LYS A 34 13.46 11.38 5.25
C LYS A 34 13.42 10.58 3.96
N ASN A 35 14.36 9.68 3.77
CA ASN A 35 14.50 8.84 2.58
C ASN A 35 13.95 7.42 2.79
N ILE A 36 13.17 7.18 3.84
CA ILE A 36 12.53 5.88 4.06
C ILE A 36 11.71 5.48 2.82
N GLY A 37 11.97 4.28 2.29
CA GLY A 37 11.33 3.78 1.08
C GLY A 37 11.82 4.33 -0.25
N ALA A 38 12.78 5.27 -0.28
CA ALA A 38 13.23 5.92 -1.52
C ALA A 38 13.66 4.91 -2.60
N GLU A 39 14.41 3.88 -2.22
CA GLU A 39 14.91 2.87 -3.15
C GLU A 39 13.76 2.04 -3.76
N VAL A 40 12.77 1.68 -2.96
CA VAL A 40 11.63 0.87 -3.39
C VAL A 40 10.64 1.72 -4.17
N LEU A 41 10.16 2.81 -3.55
CA LEU A 41 9.12 3.68 -4.12
C LEU A 41 9.58 4.42 -5.38
N GLY A 42 10.88 4.75 -5.49
CA GLY A 42 11.44 5.41 -6.67
C GLY A 42 11.33 4.56 -7.94
N ASN A 43 11.24 3.24 -7.81
CA ASN A 43 11.13 2.30 -8.94
C ASN A 43 9.68 1.92 -9.29
N MET A 44 8.69 2.34 -8.51
CA MET A 44 7.28 2.05 -8.79
C MET A 44 6.79 2.86 -9.99
N THR A 45 6.13 2.20 -10.93
CA THR A 45 5.62 2.83 -12.16
C THR A 45 4.15 3.21 -12.05
N THR A 46 3.37 2.41 -11.34
CA THR A 46 1.95 2.62 -11.11
C THR A 46 1.58 2.32 -9.66
N ALA A 47 0.48 2.90 -9.19
CA ALA A 47 -0.06 2.65 -7.87
C ALA A 47 -1.54 2.27 -7.96
N ILE A 48 -1.99 1.35 -7.09
CA ILE A 48 -3.40 1.00 -6.92
C ILE A 48 -3.81 1.35 -5.49
N LEU A 49 -4.91 2.09 -5.36
CA LEU A 49 -5.48 2.43 -4.06
C LEU A 49 -7.00 2.47 -4.11
N GLY A 50 -7.62 2.21 -2.97
CA GLY A 50 -9.06 2.33 -2.83
C GLY A 50 -9.52 3.78 -2.67
N ARG A 51 -10.80 4.02 -2.93
CA ARG A 51 -11.42 5.35 -2.84
C ARG A 51 -11.27 5.97 -1.45
N THR A 52 -11.46 5.22 -0.39
CA THR A 52 -11.33 5.71 0.99
C THR A 52 -9.92 6.23 1.26
N THR A 53 -8.89 5.50 0.82
CA THR A 53 -7.50 5.93 0.96
C THR A 53 -7.24 7.21 0.16
N TYR A 54 -7.74 7.28 -1.07
CA TYR A 54 -7.63 8.47 -1.90
C TYR A 54 -8.29 9.69 -1.25
N ASP A 55 -9.54 9.57 -0.82
CA ASP A 55 -10.28 10.67 -0.19
C ASP A 55 -9.61 11.15 1.10
N TYR A 56 -9.06 10.23 1.91
CA TYR A 56 -8.29 10.57 3.10
C TYR A 56 -7.05 11.42 2.73
N LEU A 57 -6.27 11.00 1.74
CA LEU A 57 -5.08 11.73 1.30
C LEU A 57 -5.44 13.12 0.75
N GLN A 58 -6.52 13.23 -0.02
CA GLN A 58 -6.98 14.53 -0.55
C GLN A 58 -7.46 15.47 0.55
N THR A 59 -7.99 14.94 1.65
CA THR A 59 -8.49 15.75 2.76
C THR A 59 -7.37 16.19 3.70
N THR A 60 -6.42 15.29 3.99
CA THR A 60 -5.37 15.51 5.01
C THR A 60 -4.10 16.13 4.44
N ALA A 61 -3.77 15.85 3.18
CA ALA A 61 -2.54 16.31 2.54
C ALA A 61 -2.75 16.53 1.02
N PRO A 62 -3.64 17.45 0.60
CA PRO A 62 -4.05 17.62 -0.80
C PRO A 62 -2.90 17.97 -1.75
N ASP A 63 -1.90 18.69 -1.25
CA ASP A 63 -0.74 19.15 -2.03
C ASP A 63 0.46 18.18 -1.97
N ARG A 64 0.34 17.11 -1.19
CA ARG A 64 1.43 16.14 -1.05
C ARG A 64 1.36 15.09 -2.14
N PRO A 65 2.45 14.85 -2.88
CA PRO A 65 2.47 13.76 -3.86
C PRO A 65 2.32 12.40 -3.16
N LEU A 66 1.60 11.48 -3.81
CA LEU A 66 1.44 10.11 -3.30
C LEU A 66 2.80 9.43 -3.14
N ASN A 67 3.67 9.59 -4.11
CA ASN A 67 5.03 9.08 -4.09
C ASN A 67 6.03 10.24 -4.23
N PRO A 68 6.68 10.65 -3.14
CA PRO A 68 7.64 11.76 -3.18
C PRO A 68 8.95 11.42 -3.92
N PHE A 69 9.19 10.14 -4.19
CA PHE A 69 10.41 9.65 -4.87
C PHE A 69 10.20 9.37 -6.37
N ASN A 70 8.95 9.38 -6.83
CA ASN A 70 8.59 9.30 -8.24
C ASN A 70 7.30 10.10 -8.48
N LEU A 71 7.43 11.35 -8.93
CA LEU A 71 6.31 12.25 -9.16
C LEU A 71 5.48 11.89 -10.40
N GLU A 72 6.03 11.08 -11.29
CA GLU A 72 5.38 10.64 -12.53
C GLU A 72 4.54 9.36 -12.36
N ILE A 73 4.47 8.82 -11.14
CA ILE A 73 3.69 7.61 -10.87
C ILE A 73 2.21 7.83 -11.23
N ILE A 74 1.63 6.90 -11.98
CA ILE A 74 0.20 6.92 -12.30
C ILE A 74 -0.56 6.15 -11.22
N SER A 75 -1.51 6.82 -10.58
CA SER A 75 -2.32 6.25 -9.50
C SER A 75 -3.70 5.85 -10.02
N TYR A 76 -4.07 4.60 -9.87
CA TYR A 76 -5.37 4.05 -10.18
C TYR A 76 -6.21 3.95 -8.91
N VAL A 77 -7.27 4.75 -8.83
CA VAL A 77 -8.21 4.77 -7.71
C VAL A 77 -9.40 3.88 -8.03
N LEU A 78 -9.51 2.77 -7.32
CA LEU A 78 -10.65 1.86 -7.48
C LEU A 78 -11.89 2.41 -6.80
N THR A 79 -12.96 2.57 -7.57
CA THR A 79 -14.23 3.12 -7.11
C THR A 79 -15.37 2.79 -8.06
N HIS A 80 -16.57 2.49 -7.52
CA HIS A 80 -17.78 2.34 -8.30
C HIS A 80 -18.42 3.70 -8.73
N ARG A 81 -17.87 4.81 -8.26
CA ARG A 81 -18.29 6.17 -8.60
C ARG A 81 -17.08 6.95 -9.12
N PRO A 82 -16.65 6.68 -10.36
CA PRO A 82 -15.47 7.32 -10.91
C PRO A 82 -15.67 8.85 -11.00
N LEU A 83 -14.60 9.56 -10.72
CA LEU A 83 -14.48 10.99 -10.95
C LEU A 83 -13.71 11.24 -12.24
N PRO A 84 -13.78 12.44 -12.82
CA PRO A 84 -12.92 12.80 -13.94
C PRO A 84 -11.45 12.61 -13.58
N SER A 85 -10.70 12.00 -14.49
CA SER A 85 -9.25 11.82 -14.31
C SER A 85 -8.55 13.16 -14.12
N ARG A 86 -7.51 13.13 -13.29
CA ARG A 86 -6.60 14.27 -13.03
C ARG A 86 -5.21 13.91 -13.51
N HIS A 87 -4.30 14.87 -13.48
CA HIS A 87 -2.89 14.59 -13.75
C HIS A 87 -2.39 13.44 -12.84
N ASN A 88 -1.88 12.39 -13.46
CA ASN A 88 -1.39 11.16 -12.80
C ASN A 88 -2.40 10.43 -11.89
N VAL A 89 -3.70 10.70 -12.00
CA VAL A 89 -4.75 10.00 -11.27
C VAL A 89 -5.86 9.56 -12.22
N ALA A 90 -6.06 8.25 -12.30
CA ALA A 90 -7.15 7.62 -13.03
C ALA A 90 -8.14 6.96 -12.06
N PHE A 91 -9.44 7.13 -12.31
CA PHE A 91 -10.48 6.43 -11.56
C PHE A 91 -10.98 5.25 -12.36
N SER A 92 -11.16 4.10 -11.71
CA SER A 92 -11.53 2.85 -12.38
C SER A 92 -12.53 2.07 -11.54
N ASP A 93 -13.49 1.44 -12.21
CA ASP A 93 -14.40 0.44 -11.65
C ASP A 93 -14.03 -0.99 -12.06
N ALA A 94 -12.86 -1.16 -12.67
CA ALA A 94 -12.34 -2.46 -13.07
C ALA A 94 -12.15 -3.39 -11.87
N ASP A 95 -12.23 -4.69 -12.12
CA ASP A 95 -11.79 -5.69 -11.15
C ASP A 95 -10.31 -5.48 -10.81
N VAL A 96 -9.95 -5.58 -9.53
CA VAL A 96 -8.60 -5.29 -9.07
C VAL A 96 -7.57 -6.30 -9.59
N ILE A 97 -7.98 -7.55 -9.78
CA ILE A 97 -7.09 -8.62 -10.27
C ILE A 97 -6.74 -8.34 -11.73
N ASP A 98 -7.75 -8.08 -12.56
CA ASP A 98 -7.56 -7.77 -13.98
C ASP A 98 -6.69 -6.51 -14.16
N LEU A 99 -7.00 -5.46 -13.41
CA LEU A 99 -6.22 -4.21 -13.45
C LEU A 99 -4.76 -4.44 -13.04
N ALA A 100 -4.52 -5.15 -11.94
CA ALA A 100 -3.17 -5.40 -11.45
C ALA A 100 -2.34 -6.21 -12.45
N GLN A 101 -2.94 -7.23 -13.09
CA GLN A 101 -2.29 -8.03 -14.13
C GLN A 101 -1.95 -7.19 -15.37
N GLU A 102 -2.86 -6.34 -15.81
CA GLU A 102 -2.59 -5.42 -16.93
C GLU A 102 -1.43 -4.47 -16.60
N LEU A 103 -1.44 -3.87 -15.42
CA LEU A 103 -0.41 -2.91 -15.01
C LEU A 103 0.95 -3.56 -14.79
N GLN A 104 0.98 -4.80 -14.28
CA GLN A 104 2.22 -5.56 -14.08
C GLN A 104 3.00 -5.79 -15.39
N ILE A 105 2.32 -5.91 -16.52
CA ILE A 105 2.97 -6.04 -17.83
C ILE A 105 3.81 -4.79 -18.15
N ARG A 106 3.40 -3.63 -17.64
CA ARG A 106 4.02 -2.32 -17.93
C ARG A 106 5.13 -1.94 -16.94
N GLY A 107 5.22 -2.60 -15.80
CA GLY A 107 6.24 -2.27 -14.79
C GLY A 107 5.89 -2.71 -13.38
N ILE A 108 6.41 -1.98 -12.39
CA ILE A 108 6.23 -2.31 -10.99
C ILE A 108 4.97 -1.61 -10.46
N VAL A 109 4.05 -2.39 -9.94
CA VAL A 109 2.78 -1.93 -9.37
C VAL A 109 2.89 -1.84 -7.85
N TRP A 110 2.63 -0.66 -7.30
CA TRP A 110 2.54 -0.43 -5.88
C TRP A 110 1.11 -0.58 -5.37
N ILE A 111 0.90 -1.50 -4.45
CA ILE A 111 -0.35 -1.57 -3.68
C ILE A 111 -0.21 -0.61 -2.50
N VAL A 112 -0.91 0.53 -2.58
CA VAL A 112 -0.93 1.52 -1.50
C VAL A 112 -1.86 1.07 -0.36
N GLY A 113 -2.97 0.45 -0.71
CA GLY A 113 -4.02 -0.04 0.19
C GLY A 113 -5.42 0.33 -0.32
N GLY A 114 -6.60 0.01 0.36
CA GLY A 114 -6.65 -0.62 1.68
C GLY A 114 -6.51 -2.14 1.71
N GLY A 115 -6.78 -2.67 2.87
CA GLY A 115 -6.60 -4.09 3.16
C GLY A 115 -7.42 -5.03 2.27
N ALA A 116 -8.58 -4.62 1.80
CA ALA A 116 -9.41 -5.41 0.89
C ALA A 116 -8.71 -5.62 -0.47
N ILE A 117 -8.08 -4.58 -1.02
CA ILE A 117 -7.31 -4.66 -2.26
C ILE A 117 -6.14 -5.63 -2.08
N LEU A 118 -5.35 -5.46 -1.03
CA LEU A 118 -4.22 -6.34 -0.74
C LEU A 118 -4.68 -7.79 -0.56
N THR A 119 -5.76 -8.01 0.20
CA THR A 119 -6.30 -9.35 0.45
C THR A 119 -6.76 -10.03 -0.85
N SER A 120 -7.44 -9.30 -1.75
CA SER A 120 -7.87 -9.85 -3.05
C SER A 120 -6.70 -10.26 -3.92
N LEU A 121 -5.64 -9.44 -3.97
CA LEU A 121 -4.44 -9.74 -4.74
C LEU A 121 -3.61 -10.88 -4.12
N LEU A 122 -3.57 -10.99 -2.79
CA LEU A 122 -2.99 -12.13 -2.10
C LEU A 122 -3.75 -13.41 -2.43
N ALA A 123 -5.09 -13.39 -2.35
CA ALA A 123 -5.93 -14.55 -2.65
C ALA A 123 -5.79 -15.04 -4.10
N ALA A 124 -5.41 -14.15 -5.02
CA ALA A 124 -5.13 -14.45 -6.42
C ALA A 124 -3.65 -14.81 -6.70
N ASP A 125 -2.82 -14.94 -5.67
CA ASP A 125 -1.38 -15.22 -5.78
C ASP A 125 -0.58 -14.19 -6.61
N LEU A 126 -1.04 -12.94 -6.67
CA LEU A 126 -0.45 -11.89 -7.49
C LEU A 126 0.58 -11.01 -6.78
N VAL A 127 0.66 -11.03 -5.45
CA VAL A 127 1.60 -10.19 -4.70
C VAL A 127 2.97 -10.86 -4.67
N ASP A 128 3.96 -10.23 -5.30
CA ASP A 128 5.33 -10.75 -5.40
C ASP A 128 6.16 -10.44 -4.15
N GLU A 129 6.02 -9.22 -3.62
CA GLU A 129 6.81 -8.74 -2.49
C GLU A 129 5.96 -7.96 -1.50
N LEU A 130 6.31 -8.08 -0.22
CA LEU A 130 5.72 -7.32 0.88
C LEU A 130 6.83 -6.55 1.59
N TYR A 131 6.74 -5.22 1.59
CA TYR A 131 7.53 -4.34 2.44
C TYR A 131 6.61 -3.85 3.56
N LEU A 132 6.64 -4.57 4.66
CA LEU A 132 5.72 -4.39 5.78
C LEU A 132 6.40 -3.62 6.91
N GLN A 133 6.00 -2.38 7.12
CA GLN A 133 6.46 -1.57 8.24
C GLN A 133 5.52 -1.75 9.44
N ILE A 134 6.08 -2.07 10.59
CA ILE A 134 5.35 -2.29 11.83
C ILE A 134 5.66 -1.14 12.78
N ALA A 135 4.63 -0.38 13.12
CA ALA A 135 4.71 0.69 14.10
C ALA A 135 4.54 0.14 15.53
N PRO A 136 5.22 0.73 16.54
CA PRO A 136 5.15 0.28 17.92
C PRO A 136 3.85 0.74 18.62
N THR A 137 2.70 0.47 17.99
CA THR A 137 1.38 0.92 18.45
C THR A 137 0.38 -0.22 18.38
N LEU A 138 -0.33 -0.46 19.46
CA LEU A 138 -1.50 -1.35 19.51
C LEU A 138 -2.77 -0.50 19.36
N LEU A 139 -3.58 -0.78 18.36
CA LEU A 139 -4.87 -0.10 18.17
C LEU A 139 -6.03 -0.81 18.88
N GLY A 140 -5.92 -2.13 19.07
CA GLY A 140 -6.97 -2.95 19.66
C GLY A 140 -8.12 -3.24 18.71
N ASP A 141 -8.41 -2.33 17.79
CA ASP A 141 -9.49 -2.43 16.81
C ASP A 141 -9.25 -1.46 15.63
N GLY A 142 -9.87 -1.74 14.47
CA GLY A 142 -9.71 -0.89 13.29
C GLY A 142 -9.87 -1.62 11.98
N LYS A 143 -9.32 -1.04 10.93
CA LYS A 143 -9.27 -1.61 9.57
C LYS A 143 -8.06 -2.53 9.45
N ARG A 144 -8.28 -3.83 9.30
CA ARG A 144 -7.19 -4.81 9.19
C ARG A 144 -6.39 -4.63 7.90
N LEU A 145 -5.08 -4.84 8.01
CA LEU A 145 -4.21 -4.93 6.82
C LEU A 145 -4.53 -6.20 6.02
N PHE A 146 -4.55 -7.34 6.68
CA PHE A 146 -4.87 -8.62 6.06
C PHE A 146 -6.28 -9.06 6.44
N GLY A 147 -7.10 -9.32 5.42
CA GLY A 147 -8.41 -9.93 5.58
C GLY A 147 -8.32 -11.46 5.67
N ASN A 148 -9.46 -12.11 5.56
CA ASN A 148 -9.54 -13.56 5.58
C ASN A 148 -9.08 -14.13 4.22
N LEU A 149 -8.16 -15.10 4.29
CA LEU A 149 -7.73 -15.91 3.15
C LEU A 149 -8.30 -17.32 3.29
N ALA A 150 -8.60 -17.97 2.17
CA ALA A 150 -9.14 -19.34 2.14
C ALA A 150 -8.12 -20.38 2.62
N SER A 151 -6.83 -20.09 2.43
CA SER A 151 -5.72 -20.96 2.85
C SER A 151 -4.53 -20.14 3.32
N ALA A 152 -3.67 -20.77 4.11
CA ALA A 152 -2.40 -20.19 4.52
C ALA A 152 -1.50 -19.95 3.30
N GLN A 153 -0.82 -18.80 3.30
CA GLN A 153 0.20 -18.46 2.31
C GLN A 153 1.55 -18.29 3.01
N GLN A 154 2.60 -18.73 2.37
CA GLN A 154 3.96 -18.61 2.90
C GLN A 154 4.79 -17.68 2.02
N PHE A 155 5.62 -16.89 2.68
CA PHE A 155 6.58 -16.00 2.06
C PHE A 155 7.97 -16.25 2.64
N ASN A 156 9.00 -15.93 1.88
CA ASN A 156 10.38 -15.98 2.32
C ASN A 156 10.78 -14.62 2.91
N LEU A 157 11.23 -14.58 4.15
CA LEU A 157 11.84 -13.39 4.73
C LEU A 157 13.18 -13.11 4.04
N GLN A 158 13.30 -11.93 3.42
CA GLN A 158 14.51 -11.51 2.71
C GLN A 158 15.37 -10.57 3.54
N ALA A 159 14.75 -9.63 4.24
CA ALA A 159 15.45 -8.63 5.02
C ALA A 159 14.61 -8.12 6.19
N THR A 160 15.31 -7.55 7.17
CA THR A 160 14.72 -6.79 8.28
C THR A 160 15.48 -5.48 8.42
N HIS A 161 14.76 -4.38 8.54
CA HIS A 161 15.35 -3.07 8.76
C HIS A 161 14.72 -2.37 9.95
N GLN A 162 15.46 -1.47 10.56
CA GLN A 162 14.93 -0.56 11.56
C GLN A 162 15.04 0.88 11.05
N TYR A 163 13.91 1.57 11.04
CA TYR A 163 13.83 2.98 10.67
C TYR A 163 13.26 3.77 11.86
N GLY A 164 14.14 4.26 12.73
CA GLY A 164 13.68 4.88 13.97
C GLY A 164 12.83 3.91 14.80
N PRO A 165 11.56 4.24 15.06
CA PRO A 165 10.65 3.38 15.81
C PRO A 165 10.00 2.26 14.96
N LEU A 166 10.13 2.29 13.63
CA LEU A 166 9.53 1.29 12.73
C LEU A 166 10.46 0.08 12.55
N ALA A 167 9.87 -1.12 12.58
CA ALA A 167 10.48 -2.33 12.04
C ALA A 167 9.95 -2.59 10.64
N GLU A 168 10.82 -2.75 9.64
CA GLU A 168 10.42 -3.17 8.30
C GLU A 168 10.82 -4.63 8.07
N LEU A 169 9.87 -5.42 7.61
CA LEU A 169 10.05 -6.78 7.17
C LEU A 169 9.85 -6.84 5.67
N VAL A 170 10.82 -7.42 4.97
CA VAL A 170 10.76 -7.60 3.52
C VAL A 170 10.57 -9.07 3.20
N PHE A 171 9.48 -9.38 2.53
CA PHE A 171 9.14 -10.75 2.13
C PHE A 171 8.99 -10.86 0.61
N THR A 172 9.35 -12.03 0.08
CA THR A 172 9.07 -12.41 -1.30
C THR A 172 8.22 -13.67 -1.34
N ARG A 173 7.39 -13.78 -2.36
CA ARG A 173 6.63 -15.01 -2.62
C ARG A 173 7.61 -16.17 -2.95
N HIS A 174 7.20 -17.40 -2.59
CA HIS A 174 7.92 -18.65 -2.96
C HIS A 174 7.89 -18.89 -4.46
#